data_8fc708b58e8287a55d1241a170135b2d
#
_entry.id   8fc708b58e8287a55d1241a170135b2d
#
_cell.length_a   1.000
_cell.length_b   1.000
_cell.length_c   1.000
_cell.angle_alpha   90.00
_cell.angle_beta   90.00
_cell.angle_gamma   90.00
#
_symmetry.space_group_name_H-M   'P 1'
#
loop_
_entity.id
_entity.type
_entity.pdbx_description
1 polymer ?
#
loop_
_entity_poly.entity_id
_entity_poly.type
_entity_poly.pdbx_seq_one_letter_code
_entity_poly.pdbx_strand_id
1 'polypeptide(L)'
;MNVPRGSIYGFVGRNGAGKTTLIRIITGLNNPTSGTFTLMGASNTDAAIRQARRKMGAVVETPSLHPEMTARDNLIQHYKTLGLPPTDLENILHLVGLPNTGKKKAKNFSLGMRQRLGIAFSLVGNPEFLVLDEPINGLDPQGIMEVREMIMRLNHERGITILISSHILDELSRLATHYGFIDRGHILQEISADELNNRCRSALRVTVSDTSLLAKTLDEMQLEYKVYSPQEADIFTQVKVTPLVLELNKNGCEVITMTERHESLENYFMGLVGGGAING
;
A
#
# COMPACT_ATOMS: atom_id res chain seq x y z
N MET A 1 -4.78 10.72 -10.18
CA MET A 1 -3.92 9.67 -9.59
C MET A 1 -2.60 9.64 -10.34
N ASN A 2 -1.50 9.77 -9.60
CA ASN A 2 -0.15 9.75 -10.16
C ASN A 2 0.67 8.63 -9.48
N VAL A 3 1.06 7.61 -10.24
CA VAL A 3 1.85 6.47 -9.73
C VAL A 3 3.31 6.68 -10.15
N PRO A 4 4.21 7.01 -9.22
CA PRO A 4 5.64 7.22 -9.54
C PRO A 4 6.31 5.93 -10.02
N ARG A 5 7.22 6.05 -11.00
CA ARG A 5 7.97 4.89 -11.50
C ARG A 5 8.82 4.29 -10.38
N GLY A 6 8.84 2.95 -10.27
CA GLY A 6 9.57 2.22 -9.24
C GLY A 6 8.91 2.25 -7.86
N SER A 7 7.73 2.87 -7.70
CA SER A 7 7.00 2.86 -6.43
C SER A 7 6.17 1.59 -6.24
N ILE A 8 5.88 1.30 -4.97
CA ILE A 8 4.74 0.47 -4.58
C ILE A 8 3.64 1.44 -4.16
N TYR A 9 2.61 1.59 -4.98
CA TYR A 9 1.51 2.52 -4.76
C TYR A 9 0.31 1.80 -4.16
N GLY A 10 0.00 2.11 -2.91
CA GLY A 10 -1.17 1.61 -2.19
C GLY A 10 -2.43 2.40 -2.56
N PHE A 11 -3.38 1.76 -3.22
CA PHE A 11 -4.66 2.36 -3.58
C PHE A 11 -5.73 1.95 -2.56
N VAL A 12 -6.02 2.87 -1.66
CA VAL A 12 -6.78 2.66 -0.43
C VAL A 12 -8.21 3.17 -0.56
N GLY A 13 -9.17 2.36 -0.17
CA GLY A 13 -10.58 2.77 -0.12
C GLY A 13 -11.50 1.67 0.36
N ARG A 14 -12.67 2.07 0.86
CA ARG A 14 -13.70 1.12 1.30
C ARG A 14 -14.18 0.25 0.15
N ASN A 15 -14.87 -0.85 0.48
CA ASN A 15 -15.58 -1.64 -0.52
C ASN A 15 -16.60 -0.76 -1.25
N GLY A 16 -16.62 -0.86 -2.59
CA GLY A 16 -17.48 0.00 -3.41
C GLY A 16 -16.95 1.42 -3.67
N ALA A 17 -15.78 1.81 -3.16
CA ALA A 17 -15.19 3.14 -3.39
C ALA A 17 -14.78 3.42 -4.86
N GLY A 18 -14.71 2.40 -5.72
CA GLY A 18 -14.34 2.53 -7.13
C GLY A 18 -12.96 1.98 -7.48
N LYS A 19 -12.24 1.33 -6.55
CA LYS A 19 -10.89 0.78 -6.78
C LYS A 19 -10.84 -0.16 -7.99
N THR A 20 -11.61 -1.23 -7.97
CA THR A 20 -11.67 -2.24 -9.05
C THR A 20 -12.14 -1.61 -10.37
N THR A 21 -13.07 -0.65 -10.34
CA THR A 21 -13.52 0.06 -11.54
C THR A 21 -12.37 0.82 -12.20
N LEU A 22 -11.58 1.57 -11.43
CA LEU A 22 -10.41 2.28 -11.94
C LEU A 22 -9.36 1.29 -12.49
N ILE A 23 -9.10 0.22 -11.74
CA ILE A 23 -8.18 -0.84 -12.18
C ILE A 23 -8.63 -1.47 -13.50
N ARG A 24 -9.91 -1.79 -13.66
CA ARG A 24 -10.46 -2.32 -14.92
C ARG A 24 -10.31 -1.35 -16.11
N ILE A 25 -10.40 -0.04 -15.85
CA ILE A 25 -10.17 0.98 -16.89
C ILE A 25 -8.69 1.04 -17.29
N ILE A 26 -7.78 1.06 -16.32
CA ILE A 26 -6.33 1.10 -16.60
C ILE A 26 -5.90 -0.14 -17.38
N THR A 27 -6.36 -1.32 -16.93
CA THR A 27 -6.04 -2.62 -17.56
C THR A 27 -6.70 -2.81 -18.93
N GLY A 28 -7.70 -2.00 -19.27
CA GLY A 28 -8.43 -2.08 -20.55
C GLY A 28 -9.57 -3.08 -20.57
N LEU A 29 -9.97 -3.59 -19.40
CA LEU A 29 -11.16 -4.43 -19.26
C LEU A 29 -12.45 -3.61 -19.40
N ASN A 30 -12.41 -2.33 -19.04
CA ASN A 30 -13.49 -1.37 -19.24
C ASN A 30 -12.97 -0.12 -19.94
N ASN A 31 -13.86 0.53 -20.73
CA ASN A 31 -13.58 1.85 -21.28
C ASN A 31 -14.05 2.94 -20.31
N PRO A 32 -13.32 4.05 -20.16
CA PRO A 32 -13.83 5.20 -19.43
C PRO A 32 -15.00 5.83 -20.17
N THR A 33 -16.03 6.26 -19.46
CA THR A 33 -17.17 7.00 -20.05
C THR A 33 -16.74 8.39 -20.52
N SER A 34 -15.81 9.00 -19.79
CA SER A 34 -15.23 10.32 -20.09
C SER A 34 -13.86 10.45 -19.43
N GLY A 35 -13.13 11.51 -19.78
CA GLY A 35 -11.82 11.78 -19.23
C GLY A 35 -10.68 11.02 -19.92
N THR A 36 -9.46 11.38 -19.56
CA THR A 36 -8.23 10.82 -20.12
C THR A 36 -7.28 10.38 -19.00
N PHE A 37 -6.44 9.39 -19.31
CA PHE A 37 -5.32 9.00 -18.48
C PHE A 37 -4.11 8.65 -19.35
N THR A 38 -2.94 8.67 -18.75
CA THR A 38 -1.71 8.21 -19.38
C THR A 38 -1.18 6.96 -18.66
N LEU A 39 -0.70 5.99 -19.43
CA LEU A 39 -0.02 4.79 -18.94
C LEU A 39 1.36 4.73 -19.59
N MET A 40 2.42 4.83 -18.78
CA MET A 40 3.82 4.83 -19.28
C MET A 40 4.02 5.83 -20.45
N GLY A 41 3.44 7.04 -20.33
CA GLY A 41 3.53 8.09 -21.33
C GLY A 41 2.54 7.98 -22.51
N ALA A 42 1.82 6.89 -22.66
CA ALA A 42 0.80 6.72 -23.70
C ALA A 42 -0.59 7.15 -23.19
N SER A 43 -1.28 8.03 -23.95
CA SER A 43 -2.66 8.40 -23.64
C SER A 43 -3.62 7.24 -23.93
N ASN A 44 -4.69 7.12 -23.15
CA ASN A 44 -5.76 6.14 -23.39
C ASN A 44 -6.51 6.38 -24.72
N THR A 45 -6.38 7.56 -25.32
CA THR A 45 -6.94 7.90 -26.62
C THR A 45 -6.03 7.51 -27.80
N ASP A 46 -4.76 7.17 -27.53
CA ASP A 46 -3.78 6.86 -28.55
C ASP A 46 -3.68 5.35 -28.82
N ALA A 47 -3.34 4.98 -30.06
CA ALA A 47 -3.06 3.58 -30.41
C ALA A 47 -1.89 2.99 -29.58
N ALA A 48 -0.96 3.83 -29.14
CA ALA A 48 0.20 3.48 -28.30
C ALA A 48 -0.18 2.87 -26.94
N ILE A 49 -1.40 3.12 -26.44
CA ILE A 49 -1.89 2.54 -25.16
C ILE A 49 -1.85 1.01 -25.18
N ARG A 50 -2.08 0.38 -26.34
CA ARG A 50 -2.01 -1.08 -26.47
C ARG A 50 -0.60 -1.60 -26.23
N GLN A 51 0.40 -0.85 -26.69
CA GLN A 51 1.81 -1.21 -26.46
C GLN A 51 2.21 -0.98 -24.99
N ALA A 52 1.75 0.08 -24.36
CA ALA A 52 1.95 0.32 -22.94
C ALA A 52 1.33 -0.82 -22.10
N ARG A 53 0.10 -1.26 -22.44
CA ARG A 53 -0.54 -2.39 -21.72
C ARG A 53 0.19 -3.73 -21.91
N ARG A 54 0.93 -3.95 -23.00
CA ARG A 54 1.77 -5.16 -23.15
C ARG A 54 2.94 -5.21 -22.15
N LYS A 55 3.33 -4.06 -21.61
CA LYS A 55 4.37 -3.95 -20.58
C LYS A 55 3.78 -3.93 -19.17
N MET A 56 2.50 -4.21 -19.04
CA MET A 56 1.78 -4.25 -17.77
C MET A 56 1.28 -5.66 -17.50
N GLY A 57 1.53 -6.16 -16.29
CA GLY A 57 0.87 -7.34 -15.76
C GLY A 57 -0.28 -6.93 -14.84
N ALA A 58 -1.33 -7.73 -14.78
CA ALA A 58 -2.45 -7.45 -13.88
C ALA A 58 -3.07 -8.73 -13.31
N VAL A 59 -3.44 -8.66 -12.04
CA VAL A 59 -4.35 -9.61 -11.38
C VAL A 59 -5.55 -8.81 -10.92
N VAL A 60 -6.68 -9.03 -11.58
CA VAL A 60 -7.95 -8.35 -11.26
C VAL A 60 -8.92 -9.41 -10.77
N GLU A 61 -9.35 -9.27 -9.53
CA GLU A 61 -10.21 -10.28 -8.86
C GLU A 61 -9.50 -11.65 -8.74
N THR A 62 -10.19 -12.73 -9.12
CA THR A 62 -9.71 -14.11 -8.96
C THR A 62 -8.92 -14.57 -10.18
N PRO A 63 -7.71 -15.10 -10.02
CA PRO A 63 -6.95 -15.63 -11.16
C PRO A 63 -7.68 -16.80 -11.84
N SER A 64 -7.80 -16.76 -13.18
CA SER A 64 -8.36 -17.85 -13.96
C SER A 64 -7.36 -18.98 -14.12
N LEU A 65 -7.37 -19.94 -13.20
CA LEU A 65 -6.49 -21.11 -13.20
C LEU A 65 -7.21 -22.32 -13.79
N HIS A 66 -6.44 -23.17 -14.47
CA HIS A 66 -6.89 -24.51 -14.86
C HIS A 66 -6.74 -25.48 -13.66
N PRO A 67 -7.83 -25.89 -13.00
CA PRO A 67 -7.77 -26.59 -11.72
C PRO A 67 -7.10 -27.97 -11.82
N GLU A 68 -7.18 -28.63 -12.97
CA GLU A 68 -6.59 -29.96 -13.19
C GLU A 68 -5.11 -29.94 -13.64
N MET A 69 -4.55 -28.75 -13.86
CA MET A 69 -3.15 -28.58 -14.25
C MET A 69 -2.26 -28.29 -13.03
N THR A 70 -0.97 -28.58 -13.15
CA THR A 70 0.05 -28.14 -12.18
C THR A 70 0.32 -26.65 -12.31
N ALA A 71 1.09 -26.05 -11.39
CA ALA A 71 1.52 -24.65 -11.53
C ALA A 71 2.29 -24.44 -12.84
N ARG A 72 3.20 -25.36 -13.13
CA ARG A 72 4.03 -25.34 -14.35
C ARG A 72 3.18 -25.41 -15.62
N ASP A 73 2.23 -26.34 -15.69
CA ASP A 73 1.38 -26.50 -16.87
C ASP A 73 0.45 -25.29 -17.07
N ASN A 74 -0.09 -24.76 -15.99
CA ASN A 74 -0.87 -23.52 -15.99
C ASN A 74 -0.07 -22.35 -16.60
N LEU A 75 1.16 -22.18 -16.15
CA LEU A 75 2.03 -21.12 -16.65
C LEU A 75 2.42 -21.34 -18.11
N ILE A 76 2.74 -22.58 -18.53
CA ILE A 76 2.98 -22.92 -19.96
C ILE A 76 1.76 -22.57 -20.81
N GLN A 77 0.55 -22.92 -20.34
CA GLN A 77 -0.67 -22.60 -21.07
C GLN A 77 -0.87 -21.09 -21.20
N HIS A 78 -0.54 -20.34 -20.15
CA HIS A 78 -0.61 -18.88 -20.19
C HIS A 78 0.39 -18.28 -21.20
N TYR A 79 1.64 -18.75 -21.24
CA TYR A 79 2.61 -18.38 -22.27
C TYR A 79 2.09 -18.62 -23.69
N LYS A 80 1.49 -19.80 -23.93
CA LYS A 80 0.89 -20.14 -25.24
C LYS A 80 -0.25 -19.18 -25.61
N THR A 81 -1.12 -18.81 -24.65
CA THR A 81 -2.22 -17.87 -24.88
C THR A 81 -1.70 -16.49 -25.30
N LEU A 82 -0.56 -16.06 -24.76
CA LEU A 82 0.09 -14.80 -25.12
C LEU A 82 0.97 -14.90 -26.38
N GLY A 83 1.15 -16.08 -26.96
CA GLY A 83 2.02 -16.29 -28.12
C GLY A 83 3.52 -16.13 -27.77
N LEU A 84 3.90 -16.33 -26.52
CA LEU A 84 5.26 -16.16 -26.02
C LEU A 84 5.94 -17.51 -25.78
N PRO A 85 7.26 -17.63 -25.96
CA PRO A 85 8.01 -18.82 -25.59
C PRO A 85 8.17 -18.88 -24.06
N PRO A 86 8.06 -20.08 -23.42
CA PRO A 86 8.15 -20.24 -21.96
C PRO A 86 9.61 -20.26 -21.46
N THR A 87 10.35 -19.19 -21.74
CA THR A 87 11.81 -19.12 -21.47
C THR A 87 12.18 -18.84 -20.03
N ASP A 88 11.29 -18.19 -19.25
CA ASP A 88 11.57 -17.74 -17.87
C ASP A 88 10.66 -18.42 -16.81
N LEU A 89 10.11 -19.58 -17.16
CA LEU A 89 9.06 -20.25 -16.39
C LEU A 89 9.52 -20.64 -14.98
N GLU A 90 10.67 -21.30 -14.87
CA GLU A 90 11.18 -21.79 -13.58
C GLU A 90 11.56 -20.60 -12.65
N ASN A 91 12.13 -19.55 -13.23
CA ASN A 91 12.46 -18.35 -12.48
C ASN A 91 11.21 -17.63 -11.98
N ILE A 92 10.15 -17.53 -12.78
CA ILE A 92 8.86 -16.96 -12.35
C ILE A 92 8.27 -17.81 -11.21
N LEU A 93 8.26 -19.14 -11.32
CA LEU A 93 7.77 -20.02 -10.25
C LEU A 93 8.59 -19.86 -8.97
N HIS A 94 9.90 -19.69 -9.10
CA HIS A 94 10.77 -19.42 -7.95
C HIS A 94 10.46 -18.07 -7.29
N LEU A 95 10.31 -17.01 -8.11
CA LEU A 95 9.97 -15.65 -7.62
C LEU A 95 8.68 -15.60 -6.83
N VAL A 96 7.66 -16.34 -7.27
CA VAL A 96 6.36 -16.37 -6.57
C VAL A 96 6.30 -17.43 -5.46
N GLY A 97 7.44 -18.08 -5.14
CA GLY A 97 7.51 -19.07 -4.06
C GLY A 97 6.76 -20.38 -4.36
N LEU A 98 6.69 -20.78 -5.61
CA LEU A 98 6.07 -22.03 -6.06
C LEU A 98 7.04 -23.00 -6.79
N PRO A 99 8.37 -23.02 -6.47
CA PRO A 99 9.32 -23.82 -7.24
C PRO A 99 9.11 -25.33 -7.10
N ASN A 100 8.63 -25.78 -5.95
CA ASN A 100 8.57 -27.20 -5.56
C ASN A 100 7.14 -27.76 -5.50
N THR A 101 6.22 -27.24 -6.31
CA THR A 101 4.83 -27.73 -6.31
C THR A 101 4.70 -29.09 -7.04
N GLY A 102 5.68 -29.48 -7.85
CA GLY A 102 5.76 -30.77 -8.51
C GLY A 102 4.50 -31.14 -9.30
N LYS A 103 3.94 -32.31 -9.01
CA LYS A 103 2.71 -32.84 -9.64
C LYS A 103 1.42 -32.35 -8.96
N LYS A 104 1.49 -31.48 -7.94
CA LYS A 104 0.29 -30.96 -7.23
C LYS A 104 -0.53 -30.10 -8.19
N LYS A 105 -1.82 -30.46 -8.35
CA LYS A 105 -2.75 -29.72 -9.22
C LYS A 105 -3.27 -28.47 -8.54
N ALA A 106 -3.59 -27.43 -9.33
CA ALA A 106 -4.05 -26.12 -8.83
C ALA A 106 -5.34 -26.20 -7.99
N LYS A 107 -6.22 -27.19 -8.23
CA LYS A 107 -7.40 -27.45 -7.38
C LYS A 107 -7.04 -27.74 -5.91
N ASN A 108 -5.86 -28.31 -5.67
CA ASN A 108 -5.37 -28.66 -4.33
C ASN A 108 -4.50 -27.57 -3.72
N PHE A 109 -4.38 -26.40 -4.34
CA PHE A 109 -3.63 -25.28 -3.82
C PHE A 109 -4.41 -24.57 -2.70
N SER A 110 -3.69 -24.04 -1.71
CA SER A 110 -4.26 -23.08 -0.77
C SER A 110 -4.66 -21.81 -1.52
N LEU A 111 -5.45 -20.94 -0.90
CA LEU A 111 -5.80 -19.65 -1.49
C LEU A 111 -4.54 -18.84 -1.82
N GLY A 112 -3.56 -18.77 -0.89
CA GLY A 112 -2.29 -18.10 -1.10
C GLY A 112 -1.48 -18.68 -2.26
N MET A 113 -1.44 -20.01 -2.43
CA MET A 113 -0.79 -20.62 -3.60
C MET A 113 -1.49 -20.25 -4.90
N ARG A 114 -2.82 -20.20 -4.93
CA ARG A 114 -3.58 -19.77 -6.12
C ARG A 114 -3.32 -18.30 -6.44
N GLN A 115 -3.30 -17.45 -5.42
CA GLN A 115 -2.99 -16.02 -5.58
C GLN A 115 -1.59 -15.81 -6.15
N ARG A 116 -0.58 -16.50 -5.60
CA ARG A 116 0.81 -16.43 -6.09
C ARG A 116 0.94 -16.97 -7.53
N LEU A 117 0.19 -17.98 -7.91
CA LEU A 117 0.15 -18.45 -9.31
C LEU A 117 -0.51 -17.42 -10.24
N GLY A 118 -1.53 -16.71 -9.78
CA GLY A 118 -2.13 -15.58 -10.51
C GLY A 118 -1.13 -14.45 -10.73
N ILE A 119 -0.34 -14.12 -9.70
CA ILE A 119 0.75 -13.14 -9.84
C ILE A 119 1.84 -13.68 -10.79
N ALA A 120 2.14 -14.99 -10.78
CA ALA A 120 3.05 -15.58 -11.77
C ALA A 120 2.59 -15.33 -13.22
N PHE A 121 1.29 -15.41 -13.50
CA PHE A 121 0.75 -15.08 -14.83
C PHE A 121 1.00 -13.63 -15.21
N SER A 122 0.82 -12.72 -14.27
CA SER A 122 1.03 -11.29 -14.52
C SER A 122 2.51 -10.91 -14.74
N LEU A 123 3.46 -11.79 -14.36
CA LEU A 123 4.89 -11.60 -14.60
C LEU A 123 5.34 -12.09 -15.97
N VAL A 124 4.52 -12.85 -16.70
CA VAL A 124 4.84 -13.32 -18.05
C VAL A 124 5.01 -12.12 -18.99
N GLY A 125 6.08 -12.13 -19.76
CA GLY A 125 6.41 -11.00 -20.67
C GLY A 125 7.21 -9.89 -20.00
N ASN A 126 7.67 -10.08 -18.78
CA ASN A 126 8.55 -9.17 -18.04
C ASN A 126 7.99 -7.74 -17.94
N PRO A 127 6.87 -7.53 -17.22
CA PRO A 127 6.20 -6.25 -17.13
C PRO A 127 7.05 -5.20 -16.40
N GLU A 128 6.90 -3.92 -16.81
CA GLU A 128 7.46 -2.76 -16.12
C GLU A 128 6.47 -2.22 -15.05
N PHE A 129 5.19 -2.55 -15.18
CA PHE A 129 4.11 -2.14 -14.27
C PHE A 129 3.23 -3.33 -13.91
N LEU A 130 2.94 -3.49 -12.64
CA LEU A 130 2.11 -4.55 -12.10
C LEU A 130 0.91 -3.97 -11.36
N VAL A 131 -0.29 -4.46 -11.67
CA VAL A 131 -1.55 -4.05 -11.01
C VAL A 131 -2.14 -5.24 -10.28
N LEU A 132 -2.30 -5.13 -8.97
CA LEU A 132 -2.80 -6.18 -8.09
C LEU A 132 -4.06 -5.69 -7.37
N ASP A 133 -5.20 -6.27 -7.71
CA ASP A 133 -6.47 -5.95 -7.06
C ASP A 133 -6.72 -6.88 -5.88
N GLU A 134 -6.65 -6.32 -4.66
CA GLU A 134 -6.86 -7.03 -3.38
C GLU A 134 -6.03 -8.32 -3.24
N PRO A 135 -4.69 -8.33 -3.49
CA PRO A 135 -3.90 -9.56 -3.63
C PRO A 135 -3.75 -10.36 -2.34
N ILE A 136 -4.02 -9.77 -1.19
CA ILE A 136 -3.89 -10.40 0.14
C ILE A 136 -5.23 -10.72 0.79
N ASN A 137 -6.34 -10.39 0.11
CA ASN A 137 -7.67 -10.58 0.68
C ASN A 137 -8.01 -12.06 0.92
N GLY A 138 -8.46 -12.38 2.14
CA GLY A 138 -8.86 -13.74 2.53
C GLY A 138 -7.70 -14.71 2.77
N LEU A 139 -6.46 -14.25 2.74
CA LEU A 139 -5.30 -15.07 3.09
C LEU A 139 -5.16 -15.18 4.62
N ASP A 140 -4.57 -16.30 5.05
CA ASP A 140 -4.08 -16.45 6.42
C ASP A 140 -2.84 -15.58 6.68
N PRO A 141 -2.43 -15.35 7.93
CA PRO A 141 -1.30 -14.48 8.24
C PRO A 141 0.01 -14.90 7.55
N GLN A 142 0.24 -16.20 7.40
CA GLN A 142 1.40 -16.72 6.70
C GLN A 142 1.36 -16.37 5.21
N GLY A 143 0.21 -16.56 4.56
CA GLY A 143 0.01 -16.23 3.15
C GLY A 143 0.15 -14.73 2.87
N ILE A 144 -0.32 -13.88 3.77
CA ILE A 144 -0.15 -12.43 3.69
C ILE A 144 1.35 -12.08 3.70
N MET A 145 2.10 -12.63 4.65
CA MET A 145 3.54 -12.40 4.76
C MET A 145 4.28 -12.85 3.48
N GLU A 146 3.99 -14.05 2.96
CA GLU A 146 4.60 -14.56 1.75
C GLU A 146 4.33 -13.71 0.51
N VAL A 147 3.08 -13.24 0.34
CA VAL A 147 2.71 -12.34 -0.78
C VAL A 147 3.38 -10.98 -0.62
N ARG A 148 3.44 -10.43 0.59
CA ARG A 148 4.10 -9.17 0.87
C ARG A 148 5.60 -9.20 0.52
N GLU A 149 6.32 -10.20 1.02
CA GLU A 149 7.75 -10.37 0.73
C GLU A 149 8.02 -10.55 -0.77
N MET A 150 7.16 -11.28 -1.46
CA MET A 150 7.23 -11.44 -2.91
C MET A 150 7.07 -10.10 -3.63
N ILE A 151 6.07 -9.29 -3.26
CA ILE A 151 5.81 -7.96 -3.85
C ILE A 151 7.02 -7.05 -3.62
N MET A 152 7.57 -7.02 -2.41
CA MET A 152 8.77 -6.24 -2.10
C MET A 152 9.96 -6.66 -2.96
N ARG A 153 10.20 -7.96 -3.12
CA ARG A 153 11.27 -8.47 -4.00
C ARG A 153 11.07 -8.06 -5.45
N LEU A 154 9.85 -8.19 -5.99
CA LEU A 154 9.55 -7.78 -7.37
C LEU A 154 9.83 -6.30 -7.61
N ASN A 155 9.48 -5.45 -6.67
CA ASN A 155 9.77 -4.03 -6.75
C ASN A 155 11.27 -3.75 -6.62
N HIS A 156 11.92 -4.26 -5.56
CA HIS A 156 13.31 -3.92 -5.23
C HIS A 156 14.32 -4.54 -6.21
N GLU A 157 14.17 -5.84 -6.54
CA GLU A 157 15.14 -6.56 -7.35
C GLU A 157 14.93 -6.38 -8.86
N ARG A 158 13.67 -6.17 -9.29
CA ARG A 158 13.31 -6.02 -10.70
C ARG A 158 12.90 -4.61 -11.12
N GLY A 159 12.81 -3.68 -10.18
CA GLY A 159 12.41 -2.30 -10.44
C GLY A 159 10.98 -2.14 -10.96
N ILE A 160 10.11 -3.14 -10.74
CA ILE A 160 8.72 -3.11 -11.22
C ILE A 160 7.95 -2.07 -10.41
N THR A 161 7.25 -1.16 -11.09
CA THR A 161 6.27 -0.28 -10.46
C THR A 161 5.03 -1.09 -10.13
N ILE A 162 4.50 -0.98 -8.92
CA ILE A 162 3.38 -1.83 -8.48
C ILE A 162 2.24 -0.97 -7.95
N LEU A 163 1.04 -1.17 -8.48
CA LEU A 163 -0.21 -0.62 -7.95
C LEU A 163 -0.95 -1.74 -7.22
N ILE A 164 -1.23 -1.54 -5.93
CA ILE A 164 -1.94 -2.50 -5.10
C ILE A 164 -3.19 -1.84 -4.55
N SER A 165 -4.37 -2.40 -4.85
CA SER A 165 -5.57 -2.02 -4.12
C SER A 165 -5.70 -2.83 -2.84
N SER A 166 -6.15 -2.19 -1.77
CA SER A 166 -6.53 -2.87 -0.54
C SER A 166 -7.50 -2.02 0.28
N HIS A 167 -8.28 -2.71 1.10
CA HIS A 167 -9.04 -2.12 2.19
C HIS A 167 -8.41 -2.41 3.56
N ILE A 168 -7.32 -3.22 3.60
CA ILE A 168 -6.55 -3.55 4.80
C ILE A 168 -5.34 -2.63 4.87
N LEU A 169 -5.48 -1.56 5.64
CA LEU A 169 -4.51 -0.47 5.70
C LEU A 169 -3.18 -0.88 6.36
N ASP A 170 -3.25 -1.67 7.44
CA ASP A 170 -2.06 -2.12 8.16
C ASP A 170 -1.10 -2.93 7.30
N GLU A 171 -1.64 -3.74 6.37
CA GLU A 171 -0.78 -4.50 5.46
C GLU A 171 -0.15 -3.62 4.39
N LEU A 172 -0.88 -2.61 3.89
CA LEU A 172 -0.30 -1.65 2.96
C LEU A 172 0.75 -0.76 3.61
N SER A 173 0.62 -0.44 4.91
CA SER A 173 1.60 0.39 5.63
C SER A 173 3.00 -0.22 5.66
N ARG A 174 3.09 -1.54 5.52
CA ARG A 174 4.34 -2.30 5.51
C ARG A 174 4.96 -2.48 4.11
N LEU A 175 4.25 -2.05 3.07
CA LEU A 175 4.62 -2.27 1.66
C LEU A 175 4.77 -0.98 0.87
N ALA A 176 3.76 -0.13 0.99
CA ALA A 176 3.59 0.98 0.07
C ALA A 176 4.59 2.11 0.33
N THR A 177 5.12 2.67 -0.74
CA THR A 177 5.95 3.88 -0.73
C THR A 177 5.12 5.14 -0.98
N HIS A 178 3.94 4.98 -1.59
CA HIS A 178 2.99 6.06 -1.89
C HIS A 178 1.57 5.54 -1.71
N TYR A 179 0.66 6.45 -1.40
CA TYR A 179 -0.75 6.14 -1.18
C TYR A 179 -1.66 7.04 -2.01
N GLY A 180 -2.75 6.47 -2.51
CA GLY A 180 -3.89 7.20 -3.03
C GLY A 180 -5.15 6.74 -2.31
N PHE A 181 -5.82 7.68 -1.64
CA PHE A 181 -7.06 7.43 -0.92
C PHE A 181 -8.25 7.75 -1.80
N ILE A 182 -9.17 6.79 -1.94
CA ILE A 182 -10.40 6.96 -2.74
C ILE A 182 -11.63 6.71 -1.89
N ASP A 183 -12.65 7.55 -2.05
CA ASP A 183 -13.99 7.31 -1.52
C ASP A 183 -15.04 7.79 -2.54
N ARG A 184 -16.11 7.01 -2.71
CA ARG A 184 -17.24 7.31 -3.62
C ARG A 184 -16.81 7.75 -5.03
N GLY A 185 -15.76 7.13 -5.58
CA GLY A 185 -15.24 7.42 -6.92
C GLY A 185 -14.33 8.64 -7.03
N HIS A 186 -14.02 9.33 -5.92
CA HIS A 186 -13.15 10.50 -5.89
C HIS A 186 -11.85 10.20 -5.16
N ILE A 187 -10.73 10.64 -5.75
CA ILE A 187 -9.44 10.65 -5.04
C ILE A 187 -9.49 11.76 -4.01
N LEU A 188 -9.39 11.38 -2.73
CA LEU A 188 -9.41 12.32 -1.61
C LEU A 188 -8.02 12.95 -1.42
N GLN A 189 -6.99 12.12 -1.50
CA GLN A 189 -5.60 12.54 -1.28
C GLN A 189 -4.62 11.56 -1.92
N GLU A 190 -3.46 12.08 -2.31
CA GLU A 190 -2.26 11.32 -2.65
C GLU A 190 -1.11 11.79 -1.75
N ILE A 191 -0.31 10.87 -1.23
CA ILE A 191 0.74 11.17 -0.25
C ILE A 191 1.84 10.12 -0.30
N SER A 192 3.10 10.50 -0.04
CA SER A 192 4.19 9.54 0.15
C SER A 192 4.10 8.84 1.52
N ALA A 193 4.72 7.67 1.64
CA ALA A 193 4.80 6.95 2.92
C ALA A 193 5.52 7.78 3.99
N ASP A 194 6.60 8.48 3.62
CA ASP A 194 7.35 9.33 4.54
C ASP A 194 6.51 10.49 5.08
N GLU A 195 5.78 11.17 4.19
CA GLU A 195 4.89 12.26 4.61
C GLU A 195 3.73 11.74 5.47
N LEU A 196 3.16 10.57 5.11
CA LEU A 196 2.11 9.93 5.88
C LEU A 196 2.60 9.51 7.27
N ASN A 197 3.78 8.88 7.35
CA ASN A 197 4.40 8.50 8.61
C ASN A 197 4.67 9.71 9.50
N ASN A 198 5.09 10.85 8.91
CA ASN A 198 5.26 12.10 9.66
C ASN A 198 3.93 12.64 10.21
N ARG A 199 2.81 12.45 9.49
CA ARG A 199 1.47 12.84 9.96
C ARG A 199 0.88 11.88 10.99
N CYS A 200 1.16 10.58 10.85
CA CYS A 200 0.70 9.52 11.74
C CYS A 200 1.70 9.22 12.87
N ARG A 201 2.70 10.09 13.06
CA ARG A 201 3.76 9.88 14.06
C ARG A 201 3.14 9.80 15.46
N SER A 202 3.53 8.76 16.19
CA SER A 202 3.16 8.63 17.60
C SER A 202 3.67 9.83 18.40
N ALA A 203 2.81 10.41 19.19
CA ALA A 203 3.14 11.54 20.05
C ALA A 203 2.57 11.34 21.44
N LEU A 204 3.27 11.86 22.43
CA LEU A 204 2.73 12.07 23.77
C LEU A 204 2.12 13.46 23.82
N ARG A 205 0.79 13.55 23.76
CA ARG A 205 0.08 14.82 23.91
C ARG A 205 0.07 15.22 25.36
N VAL A 206 0.55 16.41 25.63
CA VAL A 206 0.60 16.98 26.97
C VAL A 206 -0.20 18.28 27.05
N THR A 207 -1.02 18.40 28.08
CA THR A 207 -1.64 19.65 28.47
C THR A 207 -0.93 20.13 29.75
N VAL A 208 -0.43 21.36 29.73
CA VAL A 208 0.37 21.95 30.81
C VAL A 208 -0.13 23.34 31.18
N SER A 209 0.35 23.86 32.28
CA SER A 209 0.05 25.22 32.73
C SER A 209 0.60 26.29 31.76
N ASP A 210 1.80 26.06 31.20
CA ASP A 210 2.48 26.98 30.27
C ASP A 210 3.41 26.21 29.32
N THR A 211 3.14 26.29 28.02
CA THR A 211 3.95 25.65 26.99
C THR A 211 5.32 26.33 26.78
N SER A 212 5.53 27.55 27.23
CA SER A 212 6.85 28.21 27.19
C SER A 212 7.83 27.52 28.14
N LEU A 213 7.37 27.17 29.36
CA LEU A 213 8.16 26.40 30.33
C LEU A 213 8.38 24.97 29.86
N LEU A 214 7.35 24.36 29.26
CA LEU A 214 7.46 23.04 28.62
C LEU A 214 8.54 23.05 27.56
N ALA A 215 8.49 23.98 26.60
CA ALA A 215 9.43 24.08 25.48
C ALA A 215 10.87 24.20 25.97
N LYS A 216 11.12 25.05 26.94
CA LYS A 216 12.46 25.21 27.55
C LYS A 216 12.98 23.88 28.15
N THR A 217 12.14 23.17 28.88
CA THR A 217 12.50 21.87 29.48
C THR A 217 12.77 20.81 28.41
N LEU A 218 11.94 20.76 27.35
CA LEU A 218 12.10 19.80 26.26
C LEU A 218 13.36 20.09 25.40
N ASP A 219 13.72 21.38 25.21
CA ASP A 219 14.96 21.79 24.55
C ASP A 219 16.19 21.35 25.36
N GLU A 220 16.18 21.53 26.69
CA GLU A 220 17.25 21.05 27.60
C GLU A 220 17.38 19.52 27.56
N MET A 221 16.27 18.80 27.40
CA MET A 221 16.23 17.34 27.26
C MET A 221 16.49 16.86 25.82
N GLN A 222 16.67 17.75 24.85
CA GLN A 222 16.84 17.45 23.41
C GLN A 222 15.70 16.59 22.83
N LEU A 223 14.47 16.84 23.26
CA LEU A 223 13.27 16.14 22.80
C LEU A 223 12.61 16.92 21.67
N GLU A 224 12.09 16.20 20.67
CA GLU A 224 11.35 16.80 19.56
C GLU A 224 9.88 17.00 19.96
N TYR A 225 9.37 18.22 19.75
CA TYR A 225 8.01 18.59 20.13
C TYR A 225 7.39 19.59 19.15
N LYS A 226 6.07 19.76 19.26
CA LYS A 226 5.31 20.80 18.55
C LYS A 226 4.25 21.40 19.46
N VAL A 227 4.30 22.70 19.63
CA VAL A 227 3.31 23.48 20.40
C VAL A 227 2.12 23.82 19.52
N TYR A 228 0.91 23.63 19.99
CA TYR A 228 -0.35 23.95 19.30
C TYR A 228 -1.08 25.13 19.92
N SER A 229 -0.98 25.29 21.25
CA SER A 229 -1.62 26.37 22.00
C SER A 229 -0.77 26.71 23.23
N PRO A 230 -1.10 27.78 23.98
CA PRO A 230 -0.40 28.13 25.22
C PRO A 230 -0.38 27.01 26.29
N GLN A 231 -1.21 25.99 26.12
CA GLN A 231 -1.35 24.90 27.11
C GLN A 231 -1.18 23.49 26.49
N GLU A 232 -1.06 23.35 25.17
CA GLU A 232 -1.07 22.03 24.53
C GLU A 232 0.10 21.84 23.56
N ALA A 233 0.80 20.72 23.69
CA ALA A 233 1.87 20.31 22.80
C ALA A 233 1.91 18.78 22.61
N ASP A 234 2.52 18.36 21.50
CA ASP A 234 2.87 16.97 21.22
C ASP A 234 4.38 16.77 21.34
N ILE A 235 4.79 15.73 22.02
CA ILE A 235 6.20 15.28 22.14
C ILE A 235 6.35 14.03 21.29
N PHE A 236 7.25 14.07 20.29
CA PHE A 236 7.40 13.00 19.30
C PHE A 236 8.47 11.95 19.64
N THR A 237 9.21 12.15 20.71
CA THR A 237 10.24 11.23 21.17
C THR A 237 9.64 10.28 22.20
N GLN A 238 9.99 8.98 22.14
CA GLN A 238 9.65 8.06 23.23
C GLN A 238 10.38 8.50 24.51
N VAL A 239 9.62 8.94 25.48
CA VAL A 239 10.15 9.44 26.76
C VAL A 239 9.49 8.68 27.92
N LYS A 240 10.27 8.39 28.96
CA LYS A 240 9.71 7.87 30.19
C LYS A 240 8.91 8.98 30.89
N VAL A 241 7.63 8.76 31.14
CA VAL A 241 6.70 9.76 31.68
C VAL A 241 7.18 10.31 33.03
N THR A 242 7.58 9.43 33.94
CA THR A 242 7.99 9.85 35.31
C THR A 242 9.15 10.85 35.33
N PRO A 243 10.29 10.62 34.67
CA PRO A 243 11.37 11.60 34.57
C PRO A 243 10.95 12.93 33.95
N LEU A 244 10.14 12.88 32.89
CA LEU A 244 9.65 14.08 32.22
C LEU A 244 8.77 14.93 33.16
N VAL A 245 7.81 14.32 33.84
CA VAL A 245 6.93 15.02 34.80
C VAL A 245 7.73 15.64 35.94
N LEU A 246 8.73 14.93 36.49
CA LEU A 246 9.58 15.46 37.56
C LEU A 246 10.40 16.67 37.09
N GLU A 247 10.93 16.63 35.90
CA GLU A 247 11.73 17.74 35.36
C GLU A 247 10.88 18.95 35.04
N LEU A 248 9.69 18.74 34.45
CA LEU A 248 8.69 19.81 34.22
C LEU A 248 8.28 20.49 35.52
N ASN A 249 8.00 19.70 36.57
CA ASN A 249 7.60 20.24 37.86
C ASN A 249 8.72 21.06 38.53
N LYS A 250 9.99 20.62 38.41
CA LYS A 250 11.16 21.40 38.88
C LYS A 250 11.25 22.76 38.20
N ASN A 251 10.91 22.82 36.92
CA ASN A 251 10.95 24.04 36.12
C ASN A 251 9.66 24.86 36.26
N GLY A 252 8.75 24.52 37.17
CA GLY A 252 7.51 25.25 37.46
C GLY A 252 6.42 25.02 36.44
N CYS A 253 6.53 24.00 35.57
CA CYS A 253 5.54 23.63 34.59
C CYS A 253 4.67 22.50 35.14
N GLU A 254 3.42 22.78 35.47
CA GLU A 254 2.45 21.80 35.93
C GLU A 254 1.87 21.02 34.76
N VAL A 255 1.86 19.68 34.88
CA VAL A 255 1.26 18.79 33.88
C VAL A 255 -0.18 18.49 34.29
N ILE A 256 -1.13 18.89 33.44
CA ILE A 256 -2.57 18.71 33.67
C ILE A 256 -3.02 17.35 33.11
N THR A 257 -2.63 17.00 31.88
CA THR A 257 -2.91 15.69 31.28
C THR A 257 -1.76 15.23 30.41
N MET A 258 -1.60 13.90 30.33
CA MET A 258 -0.74 13.24 29.34
C MET A 258 -1.49 12.08 28.71
N THR A 259 -1.53 12.05 27.39
CA THR A 259 -2.17 10.98 26.62
C THR A 259 -1.30 10.55 25.45
N GLU A 260 -1.09 9.25 25.31
CA GLU A 260 -0.46 8.72 24.11
C GLU A 260 -1.41 8.90 22.92
N ARG A 261 -0.91 9.54 21.87
CA ARG A 261 -1.61 9.69 20.61
C ARG A 261 -0.93 8.81 19.57
N HIS A 262 -1.61 7.75 19.17
CA HIS A 262 -1.24 6.92 18.03
C HIS A 262 -2.24 7.21 16.91
N GLU A 263 -1.83 7.96 15.92
CA GLU A 263 -2.64 8.11 14.72
C GLU A 263 -2.33 6.94 13.79
N SER A 264 -3.19 5.92 13.82
CA SER A 264 -3.08 4.81 12.88
C SER A 264 -3.44 5.27 11.47
N LEU A 265 -2.90 4.57 10.45
CA LEU A 265 -3.29 4.80 9.06
C LEU A 265 -4.82 4.71 8.86
N GLU A 266 -5.48 3.86 9.64
CA GLU A 266 -6.94 3.72 9.65
C GLU A 266 -7.65 4.97 10.16
N ASN A 267 -7.17 5.54 11.29
CA ASN A 267 -7.71 6.77 11.83
C ASN A 267 -7.50 7.95 10.86
N TYR A 268 -6.31 8.01 10.23
CA TYR A 268 -6.02 8.99 9.19
C TYR A 268 -7.02 8.89 8.03
N PHE A 269 -7.23 7.69 7.50
CA PHE A 269 -8.20 7.45 6.43
C PHE A 269 -9.64 7.77 6.86
N MET A 270 -10.04 7.39 8.07
CA MET A 270 -11.36 7.73 8.62
C MET A 270 -11.55 9.24 8.75
N GLY A 271 -10.50 9.97 9.13
CA GLY A 271 -10.48 11.44 9.14
C GLY A 271 -10.70 12.03 7.75
N LEU A 272 -10.06 11.48 6.71
CA LEU A 272 -10.25 11.91 5.33
C LEU A 272 -11.67 11.66 4.82
N VAL A 273 -12.27 10.51 5.15
CA VAL A 273 -13.63 10.15 4.72
C VAL A 273 -14.71 10.86 5.54
N GLY A 274 -14.45 11.10 6.83
CA GLY A 274 -15.36 11.84 7.75
C GLY A 274 -15.23 13.35 7.65
N GLY A 275 -14.12 13.85 7.15
CA GLY A 275 -13.73 15.27 7.15
C GLY A 275 -14.36 16.14 6.06
N GLY A 276 -15.47 15.71 5.48
CA GLY A 276 -16.38 16.64 4.80
C GLY A 276 -17.06 17.64 5.76
N ALA A 277 -16.70 17.63 7.05
CA ALA A 277 -17.30 18.46 8.10
C ALA A 277 -16.31 19.31 8.91
N ILE A 278 -15.01 19.37 8.53
CA ILE A 278 -14.03 20.22 9.24
C ILE A 278 -13.39 21.17 8.22
N ASN A 279 -14.20 22.06 7.64
CA ASN A 279 -13.82 23.37 7.13
C ASN A 279 -15.04 24.27 7.30
N GLY A 280 -15.14 24.84 8.47
CA GLY A 280 -15.97 25.94 8.86
C GLY A 280 -15.14 26.79 9.78
#